data_9b196ce4ad1afc31362512c2de9a38a3
#
_entry.id   9b196ce4ad1afc31362512c2de9a38a3
#
_cell.length_a   1.000
_cell.length_b   1.000
_cell.length_c   1.000
_cell.angle_alpha   90.00
_cell.angle_beta   90.00
_cell.angle_gamma   90.00
#
_symmetry.space_group_name_H-M   'P 1'
#
loop_
_entity.id
_entity.type
_entity.pdbx_description
1 polymer ?
#
loop_
_entity_poly.entity_id
_entity_poly.type
_entity_poly.pdbx_seq_one_letter_code
_entity_poly.pdbx_strand_id
1 'polypeptide(L)'
;MRKSGNKKAIKNIVQRNLQSEKRRNVMLMISIALASFLICFSGLIATSLLEVKKKQIQDTYEAVYMNVSEEKLLKLREETGFERVGQYYIVGDIPSDKKYTATFFYMDQPMLYMMRNQMSLSSGKVPEEEKQIAVCKKWLEKYGKDKKVGDKINLNTDQLSGEYTISGILDMTTSGETFPFLISWEKLENYENYNEDSNMVYVHVKEK
;
A
#
# COMPACT_ATOMS: atom_id res chain seq x y z
N MET A 1 21.39 -50.98 -56.99
CA MET A 1 20.05 -50.45 -56.62
C MET A 1 19.53 -51.13 -55.35
N ARG A 2 19.98 -50.72 -54.12
CA ARG A 2 19.54 -51.35 -52.83
C ARG A 2 19.30 -50.35 -51.69
N LYS A 3 19.20 -49.04 -51.95
CA LYS A 3 19.04 -47.99 -50.94
C LYS A 3 17.57 -47.55 -50.62
N SER A 4 16.61 -47.93 -51.47
CA SER A 4 15.21 -47.46 -51.28
C SER A 4 14.40 -48.31 -50.30
N GLY A 5 14.67 -49.62 -50.19
CA GLY A 5 13.95 -50.52 -49.29
C GLY A 5 14.17 -50.26 -47.80
N ASN A 6 15.41 -49.90 -47.42
CA ASN A 6 15.79 -49.64 -46.02
C ASN A 6 15.09 -48.38 -45.45
N LYS A 7 14.93 -47.33 -46.25
CA LYS A 7 14.25 -46.11 -45.79
C LYS A 7 12.75 -46.35 -45.47
N LYS A 8 12.09 -47.18 -46.29
CA LYS A 8 10.68 -47.54 -46.12
C LYS A 8 10.47 -48.44 -44.89
N ALA A 9 11.38 -49.39 -44.67
CA ALA A 9 11.38 -50.27 -43.51
C ALA A 9 11.63 -49.48 -42.22
N ILE A 10 12.62 -48.58 -42.16
CA ILE A 10 12.89 -47.72 -41.04
C ILE A 10 11.67 -46.81 -40.72
N LYS A 11 11.07 -46.20 -41.73
CA LYS A 11 9.87 -45.36 -41.57
C LYS A 11 8.70 -46.13 -40.96
N ASN A 12 8.48 -47.38 -41.37
CA ASN A 12 7.41 -48.26 -40.86
C ASN A 12 7.67 -48.70 -39.42
N ILE A 13 8.93 -48.98 -39.06
CA ILE A 13 9.32 -49.31 -37.67
C ILE A 13 9.12 -48.11 -36.76
N VAL A 14 9.59 -46.93 -37.16
CA VAL A 14 9.39 -45.69 -36.40
C VAL A 14 7.90 -45.37 -36.24
N GLN A 15 7.10 -45.55 -37.28
CA GLN A 15 5.67 -45.26 -37.22
C GLN A 15 4.89 -46.25 -36.31
N ARG A 16 5.28 -47.54 -36.30
CA ARG A 16 4.75 -48.54 -35.38
C ARG A 16 5.14 -48.29 -33.93
N ASN A 17 6.41 -47.94 -33.68
CA ASN A 17 6.87 -47.56 -32.31
C ASN A 17 6.15 -46.28 -31.83
N LEU A 18 6.00 -45.27 -32.66
CA LEU A 18 5.22 -44.06 -32.30
C LEU A 18 3.76 -44.37 -31.97
N GLN A 19 3.12 -45.34 -32.65
CA GLN A 19 1.74 -45.74 -32.37
C GLN A 19 1.63 -46.57 -31.13
N SER A 20 2.54 -47.53 -30.88
CA SER A 20 2.52 -48.39 -29.69
C SER A 20 2.80 -47.59 -28.41
N GLU A 21 3.57 -46.54 -28.47
CA GLU A 21 3.91 -45.68 -27.33
C GLU A 21 3.14 -44.34 -27.29
N LYS A 22 2.05 -44.28 -28.04
CA LYS A 22 1.26 -43.06 -28.20
C LYS A 22 0.86 -42.40 -26.87
N ARG A 23 0.46 -43.21 -25.89
CA ARG A 23 0.07 -42.70 -24.55
C ARG A 23 1.27 -42.07 -23.82
N ARG A 24 2.45 -42.71 -23.89
CA ARG A 24 3.68 -42.21 -23.26
C ARG A 24 4.14 -40.90 -23.91
N ASN A 25 4.08 -40.84 -25.24
CA ASN A 25 4.48 -39.64 -25.99
C ASN A 25 3.53 -38.46 -25.74
N VAL A 26 2.23 -38.71 -25.65
CA VAL A 26 1.23 -37.70 -25.30
C VAL A 26 1.48 -37.19 -23.88
N MET A 27 1.72 -38.07 -22.91
CA MET A 27 2.05 -37.69 -21.54
C MET A 27 3.30 -36.83 -21.45
N LEU A 28 4.37 -37.18 -22.20
CA LEU A 28 5.61 -36.39 -22.26
C LEU A 28 5.36 -35.00 -22.85
N MET A 29 4.57 -34.90 -23.95
CA MET A 29 4.23 -33.60 -24.54
C MET A 29 3.43 -32.73 -23.57
N ILE A 30 2.45 -33.30 -22.88
CA ILE A 30 1.67 -32.59 -21.85
C ILE A 30 2.60 -32.11 -20.73
N SER A 31 3.51 -32.94 -20.25
CA SER A 31 4.44 -32.56 -19.17
C SER A 31 5.35 -31.44 -19.58
N ILE A 32 5.90 -31.45 -20.81
CA ILE A 32 6.74 -30.37 -21.34
C ILE A 32 5.92 -29.09 -21.49
N ALA A 33 4.71 -29.18 -22.04
CA ALA A 33 3.82 -28.04 -22.20
C ALA A 33 3.45 -27.41 -20.84
N LEU A 34 3.13 -28.24 -19.83
CA LEU A 34 2.84 -27.79 -18.46
C LEU A 34 4.05 -27.13 -17.81
N ALA A 35 5.24 -27.72 -17.93
CA ALA A 35 6.47 -27.13 -17.39
C ALA A 35 6.78 -25.78 -18.04
N SER A 36 6.67 -25.68 -19.36
CA SER A 36 6.86 -24.42 -20.10
C SER A 36 5.83 -23.36 -19.68
N PHE A 37 4.57 -23.75 -19.54
CA PHE A 37 3.50 -22.86 -19.07
C PHE A 37 3.79 -22.34 -17.66
N LEU A 38 4.19 -23.19 -16.72
CA LEU A 38 4.52 -22.79 -15.35
C LEU A 38 5.70 -21.80 -15.31
N ILE A 39 6.73 -22.01 -16.11
CA ILE A 39 7.88 -21.09 -16.20
C ILE A 39 7.43 -19.72 -16.74
N CYS A 40 6.69 -19.70 -17.84
CA CYS A 40 6.17 -18.45 -18.40
C CYS A 40 5.21 -17.73 -17.43
N PHE A 41 4.31 -18.47 -16.79
CA PHE A 41 3.35 -17.92 -15.85
C PHE A 41 4.01 -17.33 -14.60
N SER A 42 5.01 -18.02 -14.04
CA SER A 42 5.77 -17.50 -12.91
C SER A 42 6.57 -16.23 -13.28
N GLY A 43 7.13 -16.18 -14.50
CA GLY A 43 7.78 -14.98 -15.03
C GLY A 43 6.82 -13.79 -15.15
N LEU A 44 5.62 -14.01 -15.68
CA LEU A 44 4.58 -12.96 -15.80
C LEU A 44 4.12 -12.45 -14.42
N ILE A 45 3.93 -13.33 -13.45
CA ILE A 45 3.59 -12.93 -12.07
C ILE A 45 4.73 -12.09 -11.48
N ALA A 46 5.98 -12.52 -11.61
CA ALA A 46 7.13 -11.80 -11.06
C ALA A 46 7.26 -10.39 -11.67
N THR A 47 7.13 -10.26 -12.99
CA THR A 47 7.18 -8.95 -13.66
C THR A 47 6.00 -8.05 -13.25
N SER A 48 4.78 -8.59 -13.19
CA SER A 48 3.61 -7.83 -12.74
C SER A 48 3.75 -7.33 -11.30
N LEU A 49 4.28 -8.16 -10.39
CA LEU A 49 4.54 -7.75 -9.00
C LEU A 49 5.60 -6.66 -8.91
N LEU A 50 6.66 -6.73 -9.73
CA LEU A 50 7.68 -5.69 -9.80
C LEU A 50 7.12 -4.36 -10.32
N GLU A 51 6.28 -4.40 -11.36
CA GLU A 51 5.62 -3.20 -11.88
C GLU A 51 4.67 -2.56 -10.86
N VAL A 52 3.88 -3.37 -10.15
CA VAL A 52 3.00 -2.88 -9.08
C VAL A 52 3.83 -2.24 -7.97
N LYS A 53 4.89 -2.90 -7.51
CA LYS A 53 5.80 -2.31 -6.52
C LYS A 53 6.43 -1.01 -7.01
N LYS A 54 6.93 -0.98 -8.25
CA LYS A 54 7.51 0.23 -8.84
C LYS A 54 6.51 1.39 -8.86
N LYS A 55 5.27 1.14 -9.26
CA LYS A 55 4.21 2.17 -9.22
C LYS A 55 3.85 2.62 -7.80
N GLN A 56 3.91 1.72 -6.82
CA GLN A 56 3.61 2.06 -5.41
C GLN A 56 4.67 2.97 -4.79
N ILE A 57 5.96 2.80 -5.17
CA ILE A 57 7.06 3.63 -4.67
C ILE A 57 7.38 4.82 -5.57
N GLN A 58 6.81 4.90 -6.75
CA GLN A 58 7.01 6.04 -7.64
C GLN A 58 6.44 7.31 -7.00
N ASP A 59 7.24 8.37 -6.95
CA ASP A 59 6.92 9.65 -6.31
C ASP A 59 6.58 9.55 -4.81
N THR A 60 7.01 8.50 -4.14
CA THR A 60 6.92 8.39 -2.69
C THR A 60 8.13 9.07 -2.04
N TYR A 61 8.58 8.61 -0.92
CA TYR A 61 9.73 9.13 -0.20
C TYR A 61 10.92 8.18 -0.30
N GLU A 62 12.13 8.72 -0.27
CA GLU A 62 13.38 7.94 -0.23
C GLU A 62 13.98 7.87 1.17
N ALA A 63 13.69 8.87 2.03
CA ALA A 63 14.18 8.85 3.39
C ALA A 63 13.16 9.37 4.38
N VAL A 64 13.29 8.92 5.63
CA VAL A 64 12.47 9.33 6.77
C VAL A 64 13.39 9.80 7.89
N TYR A 65 13.18 11.02 8.36
CA TYR A 65 13.80 11.54 9.57
C TYR A 65 12.81 11.35 10.73
N MET A 66 13.28 10.78 11.81
CA MET A 66 12.48 10.58 13.02
C MET A 66 12.88 11.61 14.09
N ASN A 67 11.98 11.88 15.02
CA ASN A 67 12.20 12.78 16.14
C ASN A 67 12.68 14.16 15.68
N VAL A 68 11.90 14.76 14.76
CA VAL A 68 12.27 16.00 14.10
C VAL A 68 11.65 17.17 14.82
N SER A 69 12.50 18.10 15.34
CA SER A 69 12.07 19.38 15.88
C SER A 69 11.54 20.29 14.78
N GLU A 70 10.74 21.30 15.15
CA GLU A 70 10.24 22.30 14.20
C GLU A 70 11.36 23.03 13.47
N GLU A 71 12.42 23.42 14.20
CA GLU A 71 13.60 24.07 13.60
C GLU A 71 14.25 23.21 12.52
N LYS A 72 14.39 21.91 12.79
CA LYS A 72 14.94 20.94 11.82
C LYS A 72 14.00 20.73 10.64
N LEU A 73 12.68 20.69 10.86
CA LEU A 73 11.70 20.61 9.79
C LEU A 73 11.79 21.79 8.83
N LEU A 74 11.91 23.02 9.37
CA LEU A 74 12.08 24.23 8.55
C LEU A 74 13.37 24.15 7.71
N LYS A 75 14.49 23.74 8.31
CA LYS A 75 15.76 23.56 7.59
C LYS A 75 15.64 22.51 6.48
N LEU A 76 14.95 21.40 6.72
CA LEU A 76 14.73 20.38 5.69
C LEU A 76 13.87 20.90 4.53
N ARG A 77 12.88 21.77 4.81
CA ARG A 77 12.04 22.40 3.78
C ARG A 77 12.83 23.41 2.90
N GLU A 78 13.87 24.04 3.45
CA GLU A 78 14.75 24.95 2.72
C GLU A 78 15.85 24.23 1.92
N GLU A 79 16.07 22.95 2.16
CA GLU A 79 17.11 22.15 1.50
C GLU A 79 16.83 22.00 0.00
N THR A 80 17.74 22.49 -0.83
CA THR A 80 17.54 22.49 -2.30
C THR A 80 17.62 21.13 -2.95
N GLY A 81 18.13 20.12 -2.24
CA GLY A 81 18.23 18.73 -2.71
C GLY A 81 16.91 17.97 -2.68
N PHE A 82 15.94 18.44 -1.92
CA PHE A 82 14.63 17.81 -1.81
C PHE A 82 13.62 18.45 -2.76
N GLU A 83 12.80 17.62 -3.38
CA GLU A 83 11.66 18.06 -4.17
C GLU A 83 10.45 18.30 -3.28
N ARG A 84 10.24 17.38 -2.31
CA ARG A 84 9.14 17.45 -1.35
C ARG A 84 9.63 17.04 0.04
N VAL A 85 9.14 17.77 1.03
CA VAL A 85 9.36 17.50 2.45
C VAL A 85 8.00 17.46 3.10
N GLY A 86 7.59 16.29 3.55
CA GLY A 86 6.27 16.05 4.14
C GLY A 86 6.37 15.70 5.62
N GLN A 87 5.46 16.23 6.41
CA GLN A 87 5.36 15.96 7.83
C GLN A 87 4.28 14.91 8.12
N TYR A 88 4.65 13.94 8.93
CA TYR A 88 3.76 12.95 9.51
C TYR A 88 3.90 13.01 11.03
N TYR A 89 2.80 13.20 11.73
CA TYR A 89 2.78 13.28 13.18
C TYR A 89 1.76 12.32 13.77
N ILE A 90 2.20 11.48 14.72
CA ILE A 90 1.29 10.58 15.47
C ILE A 90 0.80 11.34 16.68
N VAL A 91 -0.50 11.59 16.72
CA VAL A 91 -1.16 12.32 17.82
C VAL A 91 -1.38 11.39 19.02
N GLY A 92 -1.76 10.14 18.75
CA GLY A 92 -2.00 9.16 19.79
C GLY A 92 -2.86 8.00 19.31
N ASP A 93 -3.07 7.08 20.23
CA ASP A 93 -3.76 5.81 19.99
C ASP A 93 -4.95 5.64 20.93
N ILE A 94 -6.03 5.05 20.42
CA ILE A 94 -7.18 4.62 21.22
C ILE A 94 -7.42 3.13 21.01
N PRO A 95 -7.43 2.30 22.05
CA PRO A 95 -7.89 0.94 21.92
C PRO A 95 -9.34 0.89 21.42
N SER A 96 -9.59 0.30 20.28
CA SER A 96 -10.95 0.05 19.77
C SER A 96 -11.56 -1.18 20.41
N ASP A 97 -10.71 -2.18 20.70
CA ASP A 97 -11.01 -3.36 21.53
C ASP A 97 -9.70 -3.99 22.04
N LYS A 98 -9.76 -5.22 22.57
CA LYS A 98 -8.56 -5.94 23.07
C LYS A 98 -7.50 -6.22 22.00
N LYS A 99 -7.87 -6.15 20.73
CA LYS A 99 -7.04 -6.54 19.59
C LYS A 99 -6.69 -5.36 18.69
N TYR A 100 -7.58 -4.39 18.56
CA TYR A 100 -7.49 -3.33 17.57
C TYR A 100 -7.35 -1.95 18.20
N THR A 101 -6.51 -1.14 17.59
CA THR A 101 -6.22 0.23 18.00
C THR A 101 -6.55 1.21 16.89
N ALA A 102 -7.17 2.33 17.21
CA ALA A 102 -7.30 3.47 16.31
C ALA A 102 -6.13 4.42 16.57
N THR A 103 -5.32 4.66 15.53
CA THR A 103 -4.19 5.59 15.58
C THR A 103 -4.57 6.88 14.89
N PHE A 104 -4.44 7.99 15.61
CA PHE A 104 -4.69 9.34 15.11
C PHE A 104 -3.39 9.95 14.62
N PHE A 105 -3.39 10.42 13.41
CA PHE A 105 -2.23 11.04 12.80
C PHE A 105 -2.61 12.29 12.00
N TYR A 106 -1.63 13.14 11.84
CA TYR A 106 -1.65 14.30 10.96
C TYR A 106 -0.68 14.09 9.80
N MET A 107 -1.06 14.57 8.64
CA MET A 107 -0.20 14.69 7.46
C MET A 107 -0.40 16.06 6.83
N ASP A 108 0.70 16.74 6.50
CA ASP A 108 0.64 17.94 5.69
C ASP A 108 0.40 17.63 4.19
N GLN A 109 0.15 18.64 3.38
CA GLN A 109 -0.15 18.47 1.96
C GLN A 109 0.96 17.76 1.17
N PRO A 110 2.26 18.05 1.37
CA PRO A 110 3.34 17.28 0.74
C PRO A 110 3.31 15.80 1.11
N MET A 111 3.04 15.48 2.39
CA MET A 111 2.96 14.09 2.85
C MET A 111 1.75 13.36 2.27
N LEU A 112 0.59 14.00 2.24
CA LEU A 112 -0.63 13.46 1.61
C LEU A 112 -0.38 13.13 0.13
N TYR A 113 0.36 13.99 -0.57
CA TYR A 113 0.73 13.74 -1.96
C TYR A 113 1.66 12.53 -2.11
N MET A 114 2.69 12.40 -1.26
CA MET A 114 3.60 11.25 -1.28
C MET A 114 2.90 9.94 -0.92
N MET A 115 1.87 9.99 -0.07
CA MET A 115 1.10 8.81 0.35
C MET A 115 -0.08 8.46 -0.57
N ARG A 116 -0.35 9.23 -1.63
CA ARG A 116 -1.52 9.07 -2.50
C ARG A 116 -1.72 7.68 -3.11
N ASN A 117 -0.63 6.93 -3.29
CA ASN A 117 -0.66 5.56 -3.81
C ASN A 117 -0.95 4.51 -2.72
N GLN A 118 -0.82 4.87 -1.45
CA GLN A 118 -1.01 3.99 -0.29
C GLN A 118 -2.27 4.32 0.49
N MET A 119 -2.73 5.58 0.39
CA MET A 119 -3.90 6.12 1.06
C MET A 119 -4.79 6.83 0.04
N SER A 120 -6.06 6.47 0.01
CA SER A 120 -7.08 7.14 -0.80
C SER A 120 -8.31 7.46 0.03
N LEU A 121 -9.08 8.43 -0.40
CA LEU A 121 -10.41 8.67 0.16
C LEU A 121 -11.43 7.88 -0.65
N SER A 122 -12.18 7.01 0.00
CA SER A 122 -13.31 6.32 -0.63
C SER A 122 -14.55 7.22 -0.70
N SER A 123 -14.65 8.22 0.18
CA SER A 123 -15.67 9.29 0.14
C SER A 123 -15.27 10.47 0.99
N GLY A 124 -15.89 11.64 0.75
CA GLY A 124 -15.64 12.88 1.49
C GLY A 124 -14.33 13.57 1.11
N LYS A 125 -13.76 14.30 2.05
CA LYS A 125 -12.53 15.09 1.88
C LYS A 125 -11.60 14.95 3.08
N VAL A 126 -10.33 15.34 2.89
CA VAL A 126 -9.34 15.46 3.98
C VAL A 126 -9.87 16.46 5.02
N PRO A 127 -9.64 16.24 6.32
CA PRO A 127 -10.00 17.20 7.36
C PRO A 127 -9.25 18.52 7.16
N GLU A 128 -9.96 19.63 7.09
CA GLU A 128 -9.40 20.98 6.91
C GLU A 128 -9.70 21.86 8.11
N GLU A 129 -10.78 21.59 8.85
CA GLU A 129 -11.26 22.39 9.96
C GLU A 129 -11.06 21.65 11.30
N GLU A 130 -11.04 22.43 12.39
CA GLU A 130 -11.03 21.86 13.74
C GLU A 130 -12.21 20.91 13.95
N LYS A 131 -12.00 19.83 14.68
CA LYS A 131 -13.00 18.78 14.93
C LYS A 131 -13.54 18.06 13.69
N GLN A 132 -12.85 18.15 12.57
CA GLN A 132 -13.03 17.23 11.47
C GLN A 132 -12.05 16.06 11.57
N ILE A 133 -12.50 14.90 11.08
CA ILE A 133 -11.70 13.67 11.09
C ILE A 133 -12.03 12.80 9.89
N ALA A 134 -11.00 12.23 9.26
CA ALA A 134 -11.21 11.17 8.28
C ALA A 134 -10.96 9.82 8.95
N VAL A 135 -11.93 8.92 8.84
CA VAL A 135 -11.95 7.64 9.54
C VAL A 135 -11.63 6.48 8.62
N CYS A 136 -10.95 5.46 9.13
CA CYS A 136 -10.64 4.26 8.38
C CYS A 136 -11.91 3.49 7.99
N LYS A 137 -12.05 3.14 6.71
CA LYS A 137 -13.16 2.35 6.17
C LYS A 137 -13.37 1.05 6.92
N LYS A 138 -12.30 0.31 7.18
CA LYS A 138 -12.36 -0.96 7.93
C LYS A 138 -12.85 -0.77 9.36
N TRP A 139 -12.53 0.37 9.99
CA TRP A 139 -13.04 0.68 11.31
C TRP A 139 -14.55 0.94 11.28
N LEU A 140 -15.04 1.70 10.29
CA LEU A 140 -16.48 1.92 10.10
C LEU A 140 -17.22 0.61 9.87
N GLU A 141 -16.71 -0.27 9.01
CA GLU A 141 -17.31 -1.58 8.75
C GLU A 141 -17.45 -2.43 10.01
N LYS A 142 -16.52 -2.28 10.96
CA LYS A 142 -16.48 -3.10 12.18
C LYS A 142 -17.22 -2.46 13.36
N TYR A 143 -17.03 -1.16 13.60
CA TYR A 143 -17.47 -0.47 14.80
C TYR A 143 -18.46 0.66 14.54
N GLY A 144 -18.52 1.20 13.34
CA GLY A 144 -19.33 2.36 12.98
C GLY A 144 -20.24 2.12 11.79
N LYS A 145 -20.86 0.92 11.70
CA LYS A 145 -21.63 0.43 10.53
C LYS A 145 -22.66 1.41 9.95
N ASP A 146 -23.25 2.27 10.79
CA ASP A 146 -24.28 3.22 10.40
C ASP A 146 -23.72 4.65 10.17
N LYS A 147 -22.42 4.84 10.32
CA LYS A 147 -21.76 6.14 10.20
C LYS A 147 -21.31 6.40 8.76
N LYS A 148 -21.47 7.65 8.33
CA LYS A 148 -21.07 8.13 7.00
C LYS A 148 -20.45 9.53 7.11
N VAL A 149 -19.95 10.05 6.01
CA VAL A 149 -19.48 11.45 5.93
C VAL A 149 -20.59 12.41 6.34
N GLY A 150 -20.26 13.37 7.20
CA GLY A 150 -21.18 14.32 7.83
C GLY A 150 -21.69 13.89 9.19
N ASP A 151 -21.59 12.61 9.55
CA ASP A 151 -21.99 12.14 10.88
C ASP A 151 -20.94 12.49 11.93
N LYS A 152 -21.37 12.45 13.18
CA LYS A 152 -20.54 12.78 14.33
C LYS A 152 -20.10 11.54 15.09
N ILE A 153 -18.86 11.57 15.55
CA ILE A 153 -18.30 10.58 16.47
C ILE A 153 -17.78 11.30 17.71
N ASN A 154 -17.95 10.67 18.87
CA ASN A 154 -17.42 11.20 20.12
C ASN A 154 -16.11 10.49 20.45
N LEU A 155 -15.04 11.27 20.59
CA LEU A 155 -13.72 10.80 20.99
C LEU A 155 -13.51 11.18 22.47
N ASN A 156 -12.95 10.26 23.22
CA ASN A 156 -12.64 10.49 24.62
C ASN A 156 -11.28 9.87 24.93
N THR A 157 -10.24 10.65 24.71
CA THR A 157 -8.85 10.31 25.03
C THR A 157 -8.20 11.45 25.77
N ASP A 158 -7.03 11.20 26.32
CA ASP A 158 -6.20 12.23 26.94
C ASP A 158 -5.79 13.32 25.93
N GLN A 159 -5.77 12.98 24.65
CA GLN A 159 -5.25 13.82 23.58
C GLN A 159 -6.36 14.42 22.69
N LEU A 160 -7.42 13.67 22.45
CA LEU A 160 -8.53 14.08 21.59
C LEU A 160 -9.84 13.82 22.32
N SER A 161 -10.52 14.88 22.73
CA SER A 161 -11.82 14.78 23.43
C SER A 161 -12.88 15.62 22.74
N GLY A 162 -14.11 15.13 22.79
CA GLY A 162 -15.29 15.81 22.29
C GLY A 162 -15.84 15.24 20.97
N GLU A 163 -16.74 15.98 20.36
CA GLU A 163 -17.47 15.57 19.17
C GLU A 163 -16.70 15.98 17.91
N TYR A 164 -16.47 15.02 17.01
CA TYR A 164 -15.80 15.22 15.73
C TYR A 164 -16.74 14.86 14.57
N THR A 165 -16.72 15.66 13.52
CA THR A 165 -17.46 15.39 12.29
C THR A 165 -16.61 14.56 11.34
N ILE A 166 -17.15 13.48 10.80
CA ILE A 166 -16.50 12.67 9.79
C ILE A 166 -16.47 13.47 8.47
N SER A 167 -15.30 13.95 8.08
CA SER A 167 -15.10 14.68 6.83
C SER A 167 -14.80 13.76 5.65
N GLY A 168 -14.23 12.59 5.91
CA GLY A 168 -13.86 11.63 4.89
C GLY A 168 -13.73 10.19 5.40
N ILE A 169 -13.72 9.26 4.47
CA ILE A 169 -13.49 7.84 4.73
C ILE A 169 -12.22 7.41 4.04
N LEU A 170 -11.22 7.03 4.83
CA LEU A 170 -9.91 6.58 4.36
C LEU A 170 -9.96 5.12 3.94
N ASP A 171 -9.48 4.84 2.73
CA ASP A 171 -9.13 3.50 2.29
C ASP A 171 -7.61 3.42 2.25
N MET A 172 -7.04 2.85 3.29
CA MET A 172 -5.60 2.70 3.48
C MET A 172 -5.26 1.25 3.73
N THR A 173 -4.23 0.78 3.05
CA THR A 173 -3.69 -0.55 3.30
C THR A 173 -2.93 -0.54 4.63
N THR A 174 -3.55 -1.06 5.67
CA THR A 174 -2.89 -1.22 6.97
C THR A 174 -2.47 -2.66 7.15
N SER A 175 -1.25 -2.85 7.63
CA SER A 175 -0.79 -4.14 8.12
C SER A 175 -1.21 -4.28 9.58
N GLY A 176 -2.13 -5.21 9.89
CA GLY A 176 -2.38 -5.60 11.27
C GLY A 176 -3.64 -5.01 11.91
N GLU A 177 -3.51 -4.67 13.16
CA GLU A 177 -4.58 -4.42 14.12
C GLU A 177 -4.83 -2.92 14.35
N THR A 178 -4.27 -2.06 13.48
CA THR A 178 -4.35 -0.60 13.60
C THR A 178 -5.28 0.00 12.55
N PHE A 179 -6.13 0.91 12.97
CA PHE A 179 -7.00 1.70 12.11
C PHE A 179 -6.52 3.15 12.08
N PRO A 180 -6.06 3.67 10.93
CA PRO A 180 -5.61 5.06 10.81
C PRO A 180 -6.77 6.04 10.77
N PHE A 181 -6.65 7.11 11.54
CA PHE A 181 -7.56 8.26 11.55
C PHE A 181 -6.75 9.52 11.29
N LEU A 182 -7.13 10.27 10.26
CA LEU A 182 -6.48 11.53 9.92
C LEU A 182 -7.21 12.71 10.57
N ILE A 183 -6.46 13.60 11.22
CA ILE A 183 -6.96 14.84 11.82
C ILE A 183 -6.44 16.08 11.07
N SER A 184 -7.03 17.25 11.33
CA SER A 184 -6.57 18.51 10.75
C SER A 184 -5.37 19.10 11.47
N TRP A 185 -4.64 20.01 10.76
CA TRP A 185 -3.47 20.70 11.31
C TRP A 185 -3.82 21.69 12.43
N GLU A 186 -4.95 22.39 12.33
CA GLU A 186 -5.35 23.35 13.34
C GLU A 186 -5.41 22.74 14.75
N LYS A 187 -5.70 21.44 14.83
CA LYS A 187 -5.71 20.72 16.09
C LYS A 187 -4.28 20.50 16.64
N LEU A 188 -3.30 20.40 15.76
CA LEU A 188 -1.91 20.16 16.15
C LEU A 188 -1.23 21.44 16.68
N GLU A 189 -1.50 22.59 16.11
CA GLU A 189 -0.94 23.89 16.55
C GLU A 189 -1.36 24.26 17.99
N ASN A 190 -2.56 23.84 18.39
CA ASN A 190 -3.09 24.04 19.72
C ASN A 190 -2.82 22.85 20.66
N TYR A 191 -1.95 21.93 20.27
CA TYR A 191 -1.71 20.71 21.01
C TYR A 191 -0.61 20.93 22.07
N GLU A 192 -1.04 21.17 23.31
CA GLU A 192 -0.15 21.43 24.45
C GLU A 192 0.87 20.30 24.73
N ASN A 193 0.59 19.10 24.22
CA ASN A 193 1.43 17.90 24.40
C ASN A 193 2.17 17.51 23.11
N TYR A 194 2.56 18.48 22.28
CA TYR A 194 3.39 18.21 21.12
C TYR A 194 4.69 17.52 21.54
N ASN A 195 4.92 16.32 21.00
CA ASN A 195 6.10 15.52 21.30
C ASN A 195 6.91 15.31 20.02
N GLU A 196 8.15 15.78 20.02
CA GLU A 196 9.07 15.61 18.88
C GLU A 196 9.28 14.13 18.53
N ASP A 197 9.23 13.21 19.51
CA ASP A 197 9.37 11.77 19.29
C ASP A 197 8.28 11.18 18.39
N SER A 198 7.13 11.85 18.29
CA SER A 198 6.01 11.48 17.43
C SER A 198 6.06 12.14 16.04
N ASN A 199 7.06 13.00 15.79
CA ASN A 199 7.19 13.76 14.56
C ASN A 199 8.17 13.10 13.59
N MET A 200 7.69 12.75 12.42
CA MET A 200 8.46 12.15 11.34
C MET A 200 8.39 13.04 10.11
N VAL A 201 9.51 13.18 9.43
CA VAL A 201 9.61 13.96 8.20
C VAL A 201 10.07 13.05 7.07
N TYR A 202 9.24 12.97 6.06
CA TYR A 202 9.47 12.19 4.85
C TYR A 202 9.99 13.10 3.75
N VAL A 203 11.02 12.68 3.05
CA VAL A 203 11.62 13.48 1.99
C VAL A 203 11.66 12.73 0.67
N HIS A 204 11.34 13.46 -0.38
CA HIS A 204 11.48 13.03 -1.76
C HIS A 204 12.59 13.84 -2.42
N VAL A 205 13.60 13.15 -2.93
CA VAL A 205 14.80 13.76 -3.50
C VAL A 205 14.53 14.15 -4.95
N LYS A 206 15.09 15.28 -5.40
CA LYS A 206 15.03 15.67 -6.81
C LYS A 206 15.75 14.64 -7.67
N GLU A 207 15.08 14.13 -8.68
CA GLU A 207 15.73 13.35 -9.72
C GLU A 207 16.78 14.24 -10.45
N LYS A 208 17.98 13.70 -10.65
CA LYS A 208 19.06 14.39 -11.37
C LYS A 208 18.91 14.25 -12.87
#